data_35f42a79b2097255878c28bb636de280
#
_entry.id   35f42a79b2097255878c28bb636de280
#
_cell.length_a   1.000
_cell.length_b   1.000
_cell.length_c   1.000
_cell.angle_alpha   90.00
_cell.angle_beta   90.00
_cell.angle_gamma   90.00
#
_symmetry.space_group_name_H-M   'P 1'
#
loop_
_entity.id
_entity.type
_entity.pdbx_description
1 polymer ?
#
loop_
_entity_poly.entity_id
_entity_poly.type
_entity_poly.pdbx_seq_one_letter_code
_entity_poly.pdbx_strand_id
1 'polypeptide(L)'
;VQIDIDASEVDKNVPVALSVVGDAAVVLKALLPLVKQTEHREWFAQIAQWQANDYQPKDSETVLKPHQIIREVCDMTGPDTVYVTDVGQHQMWAAQYVRHAKPRGFLTSGGLGTMGYGYGAAIGAQVALGKNQRVIHFTGDGSFHMNLNECCTAVSYELPIITVIFNNQVLGMVRQWQTVFYGKRYSSTDPHRKTNYVKLAEGFGAKGYHCETMAQFRAAMAEALQNSGPSWIECCIDKDEK
;
A
#
# COMPACT_ATOMS: atom_id res chain seq x y z
N VAL A 1 21.82 -0.95 -19.25
CA VAL A 1 22.21 -2.37 -19.10
C VAL A 1 21.00 -3.15 -18.62
N GLN A 2 20.69 -4.27 -19.25
CA GLN A 2 19.65 -5.22 -18.81
C GLN A 2 20.32 -6.52 -18.40
N ILE A 3 19.99 -7.01 -17.23
CA ILE A 3 20.39 -8.34 -16.73
C ILE A 3 19.10 -9.12 -16.56
N ASP A 4 18.94 -10.18 -17.32
CA ASP A 4 17.72 -11.00 -17.30
C ASP A 4 18.07 -12.47 -17.50
N ILE A 5 17.31 -13.36 -16.89
CA ILE A 5 17.48 -14.81 -17.11
C ILE A 5 16.85 -15.25 -18.43
N ASP A 6 15.87 -14.51 -18.93
CA ASP A 6 15.15 -14.79 -20.18
C ASP A 6 15.65 -13.87 -21.30
N ALA A 7 16.29 -14.47 -22.32
CA ALA A 7 16.78 -13.74 -23.48
C ALA A 7 15.65 -13.03 -24.27
N SER A 8 14.41 -13.51 -24.19
CA SER A 8 13.26 -12.91 -24.88
C SER A 8 12.79 -11.59 -24.29
N GLU A 9 13.20 -11.27 -23.06
CA GLU A 9 12.89 -10.00 -22.41
C GLU A 9 13.85 -8.86 -22.82
N VAL A 10 14.98 -9.20 -23.48
CA VAL A 10 15.95 -8.19 -23.93
C VAL A 10 15.34 -7.34 -25.05
N ASP A 11 15.49 -6.02 -24.93
CA ASP A 11 14.98 -5.01 -25.89
C ASP A 11 13.43 -4.99 -26.04
N LYS A 12 12.69 -5.75 -25.25
CA LYS A 12 11.24 -5.90 -25.40
C LYS A 12 10.47 -4.59 -25.20
N ASN A 13 10.84 -3.82 -24.17
CA ASN A 13 10.16 -2.58 -23.82
C ASN A 13 11.02 -1.33 -24.07
N VAL A 14 12.32 -1.44 -23.86
CA VAL A 14 13.28 -0.34 -24.01
C VAL A 14 14.55 -0.87 -24.65
N PRO A 15 15.04 -0.25 -25.74
CA PRO A 15 16.34 -0.60 -26.31
C PRO A 15 17.46 -0.44 -25.28
N VAL A 16 18.30 -1.45 -25.12
CA VAL A 16 19.39 -1.42 -24.14
C VAL A 16 20.74 -1.32 -24.79
N ALA A 17 21.67 -0.58 -24.17
CA ALA A 17 23.03 -0.44 -24.68
C ALA A 17 23.85 -1.73 -24.53
N LEU A 18 23.52 -2.56 -23.55
CA LEU A 18 24.18 -3.83 -23.26
C LEU A 18 23.22 -4.78 -22.54
N SER A 19 23.21 -6.04 -22.94
CA SER A 19 22.44 -7.09 -22.24
C SER A 19 23.36 -8.20 -21.73
N VAL A 20 23.00 -8.78 -20.58
CA VAL A 20 23.64 -9.96 -19.99
C VAL A 20 22.53 -10.96 -19.67
N VAL A 21 22.50 -12.09 -20.39
CA VAL A 21 21.56 -13.16 -20.12
C VAL A 21 22.13 -14.07 -19.03
N GLY A 22 21.44 -14.18 -17.89
CA GLY A 22 21.89 -14.99 -16.76
C GLY A 22 21.17 -14.66 -15.47
N ASP A 23 21.40 -15.49 -14.44
CA ASP A 23 20.89 -15.25 -13.10
C ASP A 23 21.47 -13.94 -12.51
N ALA A 24 20.59 -13.04 -12.08
CA ALA A 24 20.99 -11.73 -11.59
C ALA A 24 21.96 -11.81 -10.39
N ALA A 25 21.80 -12.77 -9.48
CA ALA A 25 22.69 -12.92 -8.32
C ALA A 25 24.10 -13.35 -8.75
N VAL A 26 24.20 -14.22 -9.74
CA VAL A 26 25.50 -14.69 -10.28
C VAL A 26 26.20 -13.53 -11.00
N VAL A 27 25.47 -12.82 -11.87
CA VAL A 27 26.03 -11.68 -12.61
C VAL A 27 26.46 -10.56 -11.67
N LEU A 28 25.64 -10.20 -10.69
CA LEU A 28 25.97 -9.15 -9.72
C LEU A 28 27.17 -9.52 -8.82
N LYS A 29 27.30 -10.78 -8.41
CA LYS A 29 28.48 -11.26 -7.68
C LYS A 29 29.76 -11.13 -8.51
N ALA A 30 29.70 -11.42 -9.80
CA ALA A 30 30.83 -11.27 -10.70
C ALA A 30 31.16 -9.80 -10.98
N LEU A 31 30.15 -8.91 -11.04
CA LEU A 31 30.30 -7.50 -11.30
C LEU A 31 30.87 -6.73 -10.08
N LEU A 32 30.44 -7.09 -8.87
CA LEU A 32 30.75 -6.33 -7.65
C LEU A 32 32.27 -6.04 -7.44
N PRO A 33 33.20 -6.99 -7.64
CA PRO A 33 34.64 -6.71 -7.50
C PRO A 33 35.22 -5.81 -8.59
N LEU A 34 34.49 -5.61 -9.70
CA LEU A 34 34.93 -4.77 -10.82
C LEU A 34 34.44 -3.33 -10.68
N VAL A 35 33.48 -3.06 -9.81
CA VAL A 35 32.91 -1.73 -9.57
C VAL A 35 33.72 -1.01 -8.51
N LYS A 36 34.18 0.21 -8.84
CA LYS A 36 34.87 1.07 -7.87
C LYS A 36 33.84 1.72 -6.94
N GLN A 37 34.12 1.71 -5.63
CA GLN A 37 33.33 2.45 -4.66
C GLN A 37 33.52 3.96 -4.91
N THR A 38 32.38 4.67 -5.07
CA THR A 38 32.36 6.13 -5.25
C THR A 38 31.22 6.71 -4.41
N GLU A 39 31.37 7.96 -3.98
CA GLU A 39 30.37 8.58 -3.11
C GLU A 39 29.23 9.29 -3.90
N HIS A 40 29.41 9.49 -5.20
CA HIS A 40 28.42 10.14 -6.09
C HIS A 40 27.77 11.42 -5.52
N ARG A 41 28.56 12.26 -4.81
CA ARG A 41 28.07 13.42 -4.04
C ARG A 41 27.24 14.41 -4.87
N GLU A 42 27.66 14.69 -6.09
CA GLU A 42 26.95 15.61 -6.98
C GLU A 42 25.58 15.06 -7.38
N TRP A 43 25.48 13.77 -7.66
CA TRP A 43 24.22 13.11 -7.95
C TRP A 43 23.27 13.14 -6.76
N PHE A 44 23.75 12.79 -5.57
CA PHE A 44 22.91 12.85 -4.35
C PHE A 44 22.48 14.29 -4.04
N ALA A 45 23.34 15.29 -4.27
CA ALA A 45 22.96 16.69 -4.11
C ALA A 45 21.85 17.10 -5.10
N GLN A 46 21.91 16.64 -6.35
CA GLN A 46 20.88 16.89 -7.35
C GLN A 46 19.56 16.21 -6.98
N ILE A 47 19.59 14.96 -6.50
CA ILE A 47 18.39 14.24 -6.02
C ILE A 47 17.77 14.98 -4.83
N ALA A 48 18.58 15.40 -3.86
CA ALA A 48 18.11 16.18 -2.71
C ALA A 48 17.44 17.50 -3.12
N GLN A 49 17.99 18.18 -4.13
CA GLN A 49 17.39 19.40 -4.68
C GLN A 49 16.02 19.11 -5.33
N TRP A 50 15.88 18.02 -6.10
CA TRP A 50 14.60 17.63 -6.68
C TRP A 50 13.58 17.27 -5.61
N GLN A 51 13.97 16.50 -4.61
CA GLN A 51 13.11 16.13 -3.48
C GLN A 51 12.63 17.35 -2.67
N ALA A 52 13.47 18.36 -2.50
CA ALA A 52 13.11 19.61 -1.80
C ALA A 52 12.07 20.43 -2.58
N ASN A 53 12.03 20.29 -3.92
CA ASN A 53 11.08 20.97 -4.80
C ASN A 53 9.84 20.11 -5.14
N ASP A 54 9.77 18.90 -4.62
CA ASP A 54 8.63 18.02 -4.87
C ASP A 54 7.37 18.51 -4.15
N TYR A 55 6.21 18.10 -4.67
CA TYR A 55 4.92 18.44 -4.05
C TYR A 55 4.84 17.91 -2.63
N GLN A 56 4.62 18.82 -1.69
CA GLN A 56 4.36 18.47 -0.29
C GLN A 56 2.86 18.59 0.00
N PRO A 57 2.15 17.48 0.22
CA PRO A 57 0.74 17.53 0.56
C PRO A 57 0.54 18.18 1.93
N LYS A 58 -0.54 18.94 2.08
CA LYS A 58 -0.88 19.61 3.33
C LYS A 58 -1.61 18.67 4.28
N ASP A 59 -1.15 18.62 5.51
CA ASP A 59 -1.81 17.91 6.60
C ASP A 59 -3.10 18.61 7.05
N SER A 60 -4.02 17.86 7.66
CA SER A 60 -5.26 18.37 8.23
C SER A 60 -5.64 17.55 9.46
N GLU A 61 -6.11 18.20 10.52
CA GLU A 61 -6.65 17.51 11.70
C GLU A 61 -8.16 17.26 11.61
N THR A 62 -8.85 17.99 10.74
CA THR A 62 -10.31 17.93 10.62
C THR A 62 -10.80 17.09 9.43
N VAL A 63 -9.93 16.82 8.46
CA VAL A 63 -10.22 16.02 7.27
C VAL A 63 -9.11 14.99 7.10
N LEU A 64 -9.48 13.73 6.95
CA LEU A 64 -8.52 12.66 6.75
C LEU A 64 -7.80 12.78 5.40
N LYS A 65 -6.46 12.75 5.43
CA LYS A 65 -5.59 12.80 4.26
C LYS A 65 -4.82 11.48 4.13
N PRO A 66 -4.84 10.82 2.97
CA PRO A 66 -4.19 9.51 2.80
C PRO A 66 -2.71 9.48 3.18
N HIS A 67 -1.93 10.50 2.75
CA HIS A 67 -0.52 10.61 3.10
C HIS A 67 -0.28 10.71 4.60
N GLN A 68 -1.14 11.48 5.31
CA GLN A 68 -1.04 11.67 6.75
C GLN A 68 -1.39 10.39 7.51
N ILE A 69 -2.46 9.69 7.11
CA ILE A 69 -2.84 8.37 7.65
C ILE A 69 -1.67 7.39 7.53
N ILE A 70 -1.08 7.28 6.33
CA ILE A 70 0.00 6.31 6.06
C ILE A 70 1.25 6.63 6.88
N ARG A 71 1.64 7.92 6.95
CA ARG A 71 2.78 8.36 7.78
C ARG A 71 2.53 8.07 9.26
N GLU A 72 1.34 8.36 9.77
CA GLU A 72 0.94 8.06 11.16
C GLU A 72 1.02 6.55 11.45
N VAL A 73 0.52 5.71 10.55
CA VAL A 73 0.66 4.25 10.68
C VAL A 73 2.12 3.85 10.79
N CYS A 74 3.00 4.38 9.94
CA CYS A 74 4.43 4.09 9.99
C CYS A 74 5.07 4.54 11.32
N ASP A 75 4.65 5.67 11.87
CA ASP A 75 5.14 6.18 13.16
C ASP A 75 4.71 5.29 14.33
N MET A 76 3.47 4.79 14.29
CA MET A 76 2.90 3.96 15.35
C MET A 76 3.34 2.51 15.32
N THR A 77 3.81 1.98 14.18
CA THR A 77 4.08 0.54 14.01
C THR A 77 5.55 0.13 13.96
N GLY A 78 6.44 1.04 13.61
CA GLY A 78 7.90 0.80 13.58
C GLY A 78 8.42 0.04 12.35
N PRO A 79 9.76 -0.18 12.30
CA PRO A 79 10.47 -0.60 11.08
C PRO A 79 10.25 -2.06 10.67
N ASP A 80 9.81 -2.92 11.60
CA ASP A 80 9.61 -4.35 11.34
C ASP A 80 8.24 -4.68 10.75
N THR A 81 7.39 -3.68 10.59
CA THR A 81 6.04 -3.83 10.03
C THR A 81 6.09 -4.25 8.57
N VAL A 82 5.19 -5.14 8.19
CA VAL A 82 4.93 -5.50 6.80
C VAL A 82 3.64 -4.82 6.35
N TYR A 83 3.75 -4.08 5.27
CA TYR A 83 2.63 -3.38 4.65
C TYR A 83 2.15 -4.17 3.44
N VAL A 84 0.85 -4.39 3.37
CA VAL A 84 0.19 -5.07 2.26
C VAL A 84 -0.81 -4.12 1.64
N THR A 85 -0.91 -4.06 0.33
CA THR A 85 -1.92 -3.23 -0.33
C THR A 85 -2.83 -4.04 -1.23
N ASP A 86 -4.07 -3.61 -1.29
CA ASP A 86 -4.93 -3.86 -2.45
C ASP A 86 -4.56 -2.94 -3.62
N VAL A 87 -5.37 -2.93 -4.67
CA VAL A 87 -5.13 -2.15 -5.89
C VAL A 87 -6.13 -1.00 -6.03
N GLY A 88 -5.59 0.20 -6.22
CA GLY A 88 -6.33 1.46 -6.33
C GLY A 88 -5.48 2.66 -5.95
N GLN A 89 -6.10 3.85 -5.73
CA GLN A 89 -5.36 5.03 -5.28
C GLN A 89 -4.59 4.79 -3.97
N HIS A 90 -5.18 4.02 -3.03
CA HIS A 90 -4.52 3.64 -1.78
C HIS A 90 -3.20 2.91 -1.98
N GLN A 91 -3.08 2.11 -3.04
CA GLN A 91 -1.81 1.47 -3.44
C GLN A 91 -0.76 2.50 -3.84
N MET A 92 -1.16 3.49 -4.64
CA MET A 92 -0.27 4.57 -5.08
C MET A 92 0.20 5.42 -3.90
N TRP A 93 -0.72 5.81 -3.01
CA TRP A 93 -0.37 6.55 -1.79
C TRP A 93 0.52 5.73 -0.86
N ALA A 94 0.23 4.44 -0.66
CA ALA A 94 1.07 3.57 0.15
C ALA A 94 2.49 3.44 -0.44
N ALA A 95 2.62 3.28 -1.76
CA ALA A 95 3.92 3.22 -2.43
C ALA A 95 4.75 4.51 -2.27
N GLN A 96 4.07 5.67 -2.17
CA GLN A 96 4.73 6.98 -2.01
C GLN A 96 5.10 7.27 -0.55
N TYR A 97 4.26 6.90 0.42
CA TYR A 97 4.35 7.42 1.78
C TYR A 97 4.74 6.39 2.84
N VAL A 98 4.71 5.07 2.51
CA VAL A 98 5.25 4.05 3.42
C VAL A 98 6.77 4.19 3.51
N ARG A 99 7.27 4.16 4.75
CA ARG A 99 8.71 4.12 4.99
C ARG A 99 9.22 2.68 4.87
N HIS A 100 9.88 2.40 3.75
CA HIS A 100 10.45 1.09 3.46
C HIS A 100 11.74 0.86 4.25
N ALA A 101 11.68 0.08 5.32
CA ALA A 101 12.81 -0.16 6.21
C ALA A 101 13.58 -1.46 5.88
N LYS A 102 12.93 -2.42 5.22
CA LYS A 102 13.52 -3.73 4.92
C LYS A 102 13.05 -4.30 3.58
N PRO A 103 13.86 -5.17 2.93
CA PRO A 103 13.40 -5.95 1.78
C PRO A 103 12.17 -6.79 2.14
N ARG A 104 11.25 -6.95 1.19
CA ARG A 104 9.98 -7.70 1.34
C ARG A 104 9.06 -7.16 2.45
N GLY A 105 9.26 -5.91 2.89
CA GLY A 105 8.37 -5.21 3.82
C GLY A 105 7.13 -4.60 3.19
N PHE A 106 7.00 -4.64 1.86
CA PHE A 106 5.86 -4.11 1.11
C PHE A 106 5.38 -5.12 0.08
N LEU A 107 4.14 -5.59 0.24
CA LEU A 107 3.52 -6.62 -0.60
C LEU A 107 2.34 -6.02 -1.37
N THR A 108 2.40 -6.13 -2.68
CA THR A 108 1.37 -5.54 -3.55
C THR A 108 1.26 -6.31 -4.87
N SER A 109 0.09 -6.29 -5.49
CA SER A 109 -0.10 -6.79 -6.86
C SER A 109 0.39 -5.74 -7.86
N GLY A 110 1.72 -5.59 -7.98
CA GLY A 110 2.35 -4.57 -8.82
C GLY A 110 2.39 -4.93 -10.33
N GLY A 111 2.23 -6.22 -10.66
CA GLY A 111 2.23 -6.69 -12.04
C GLY A 111 0.84 -6.64 -12.67
N LEU A 112 -0.06 -7.53 -12.24
CA LEU A 112 -1.43 -7.60 -12.79
C LEU A 112 -2.38 -6.52 -12.24
N GLY A 113 -2.08 -5.93 -11.08
CA GLY A 113 -2.97 -4.96 -10.48
C GLY A 113 -4.31 -5.56 -10.05
N THR A 114 -4.29 -6.70 -9.36
CA THR A 114 -5.49 -7.45 -9.00
C THR A 114 -6.17 -6.84 -7.79
N MET A 115 -7.35 -6.26 -7.98
CA MET A 115 -8.22 -5.82 -6.88
C MET A 115 -8.69 -7.05 -6.06
N GLY A 116 -8.71 -6.92 -4.73
CA GLY A 116 -9.04 -8.03 -3.81
C GLY A 116 -7.84 -8.90 -3.41
N TYR A 117 -6.64 -8.64 -3.94
CA TYR A 117 -5.41 -9.35 -3.59
C TYR A 117 -5.01 -9.18 -2.11
N GLY A 118 -5.21 -7.97 -1.58
CA GLY A 118 -4.54 -7.51 -0.36
C GLY A 118 -4.89 -8.29 0.89
N TYR A 119 -6.17 -8.60 1.12
CA TYR A 119 -6.55 -9.25 2.38
C TYR A 119 -6.01 -10.68 2.48
N GLY A 120 -6.11 -11.48 1.41
CA GLY A 120 -5.52 -12.81 1.36
C GLY A 120 -3.99 -12.77 1.51
N ALA A 121 -3.33 -11.80 0.87
CA ALA A 121 -1.88 -11.60 1.02
C ALA A 121 -1.49 -11.19 2.46
N ALA A 122 -2.31 -10.35 3.13
CA ALA A 122 -2.10 -9.97 4.52
C ALA A 122 -2.23 -11.17 5.48
N ILE A 123 -3.21 -12.05 5.24
CA ILE A 123 -3.36 -13.32 5.97
C ILE A 123 -2.11 -14.18 5.78
N GLY A 124 -1.68 -14.39 4.54
CA GLY A 124 -0.48 -15.17 4.25
C GLY A 124 0.77 -14.60 4.89
N ALA A 125 0.94 -13.27 4.83
CA ALA A 125 2.06 -12.59 5.49
C ALA A 125 2.02 -12.76 7.01
N GLN A 126 0.84 -12.57 7.63
CA GLN A 126 0.70 -12.69 9.09
C GLN A 126 0.96 -14.12 9.58
N VAL A 127 0.53 -15.13 8.82
CA VAL A 127 0.81 -16.54 9.12
C VAL A 127 2.31 -16.82 9.03
N ALA A 128 2.99 -16.32 8.00
CA ALA A 128 4.42 -16.53 7.81
C ALA A 128 5.29 -15.81 8.86
N LEU A 129 4.84 -14.65 9.35
CA LEU A 129 5.57 -13.83 10.32
C LEU A 129 5.25 -14.19 11.78
N GLY A 130 4.17 -14.92 12.03
CA GLY A 130 3.65 -15.17 13.38
C GLY A 130 3.02 -13.92 14.00
N LYS A 131 2.57 -14.03 15.26
CA LYS A 131 1.80 -12.96 15.93
C LYS A 131 2.68 -11.83 16.51
N ASN A 132 4.00 -11.98 16.50
CA ASN A 132 4.93 -11.00 17.08
C ASN A 132 5.28 -9.84 16.12
N GLN A 133 5.02 -9.99 14.83
CA GLN A 133 5.22 -8.93 13.84
C GLN A 133 3.87 -8.41 13.35
N ARG A 134 3.82 -7.12 13.05
CA ARG A 134 2.59 -6.48 12.57
C ARG A 134 2.47 -6.56 11.06
N VAL A 135 1.27 -6.87 10.61
CA VAL A 135 0.86 -6.71 9.21
C VAL A 135 -0.22 -5.64 9.15
N ILE A 136 0.04 -4.62 8.36
CA ILE A 136 -0.91 -3.56 8.04
C ILE A 136 -1.39 -3.76 6.61
N HIS A 137 -2.69 -3.81 6.42
CA HIS A 137 -3.32 -3.91 5.12
C HIS A 137 -3.96 -2.57 4.74
N PHE A 138 -3.47 -1.93 3.70
CA PHE A 138 -4.07 -0.73 3.12
C PHE A 138 -4.98 -1.12 1.95
N THR A 139 -6.24 -0.72 2.01
CA THR A 139 -7.22 -1.01 0.97
C THR A 139 -8.14 0.17 0.70
N GLY A 140 -8.82 0.18 -0.43
CA GLY A 140 -9.94 1.08 -0.71
C GLY A 140 -11.26 0.32 -0.59
N ASP A 141 -12.35 1.06 -0.38
CA ASP A 141 -13.71 0.48 -0.27
C ASP A 141 -14.07 -0.40 -1.48
N GLY A 142 -13.64 -0.04 -2.68
CA GLY A 142 -13.91 -0.80 -3.90
C GLY A 142 -13.19 -2.14 -3.96
N SER A 143 -11.91 -2.16 -3.68
CA SER A 143 -11.07 -3.36 -3.72
C SER A 143 -11.39 -4.30 -2.56
N PHE A 144 -11.64 -3.75 -1.39
CA PHE A 144 -11.96 -4.52 -0.18
C PHE A 144 -13.23 -5.36 -0.32
N HIS A 145 -14.25 -4.85 -1.02
CA HIS A 145 -15.48 -5.62 -1.27
C HIS A 145 -15.28 -6.89 -2.08
N MET A 146 -14.16 -7.04 -2.75
CA MET A 146 -13.92 -8.23 -3.56
C MET A 146 -13.53 -9.45 -2.72
N ASN A 147 -12.92 -9.25 -1.54
CA ASN A 147 -12.40 -10.34 -0.72
C ASN A 147 -12.55 -10.12 0.80
N LEU A 148 -13.41 -9.22 1.25
CA LEU A 148 -13.61 -8.96 2.68
C LEU A 148 -14.11 -10.19 3.47
N ASN A 149 -14.72 -11.18 2.79
CA ASN A 149 -15.16 -12.44 3.37
C ASN A 149 -14.02 -13.25 4.00
N GLU A 150 -12.77 -13.06 3.56
CA GLU A 150 -11.59 -13.69 4.16
C GLU A 150 -11.34 -13.23 5.61
N CYS A 151 -12.09 -12.25 6.10
CA CYS A 151 -12.11 -11.89 7.52
C CYS A 151 -12.44 -13.08 8.43
N CYS A 152 -13.31 -14.00 7.99
CA CYS A 152 -13.63 -15.20 8.73
C CYS A 152 -12.38 -16.06 9.00
N THR A 153 -11.48 -16.16 8.04
CA THR A 153 -10.18 -16.83 8.19
C THR A 153 -9.30 -16.09 9.20
N ALA A 154 -9.17 -14.76 9.06
CA ALA A 154 -8.36 -13.96 9.97
C ALA A 154 -8.86 -14.03 11.42
N VAL A 155 -10.18 -14.03 11.64
CA VAL A 155 -10.81 -14.19 12.96
C VAL A 155 -10.57 -15.60 13.51
N SER A 156 -10.81 -16.64 12.71
CA SER A 156 -10.68 -18.04 13.14
C SER A 156 -9.26 -18.40 13.59
N TYR A 157 -8.25 -17.78 12.99
CA TYR A 157 -6.84 -17.97 13.36
C TYR A 157 -6.29 -16.88 14.28
N GLU A 158 -7.15 -15.95 14.73
CA GLU A 158 -6.75 -14.82 15.60
C GLU A 158 -5.55 -14.05 15.03
N LEU A 159 -5.60 -13.71 13.76
CA LEU A 159 -4.52 -12.98 13.09
C LEU A 159 -4.65 -11.48 13.37
N PRO A 160 -3.66 -10.84 14.03
CA PRO A 160 -3.76 -9.44 14.44
C PRO A 160 -3.47 -8.46 13.29
N ILE A 161 -4.15 -8.65 12.15
CA ILE A 161 -4.05 -7.80 10.97
C ILE A 161 -4.84 -6.53 11.21
N ILE A 162 -4.24 -5.37 10.96
CA ILE A 162 -4.94 -4.09 10.97
C ILE A 162 -5.19 -3.70 9.52
N THR A 163 -6.46 -3.63 9.14
CA THR A 163 -6.91 -3.19 7.81
C THR A 163 -7.36 -1.74 7.87
N VAL A 164 -6.67 -0.85 7.15
CA VAL A 164 -7.03 0.55 6.98
C VAL A 164 -7.75 0.71 5.65
N ILE A 165 -9.03 1.06 5.70
CA ILE A 165 -9.93 1.17 4.56
C ILE A 165 -10.08 2.64 4.18
N PHE A 166 -9.46 3.06 3.07
CA PHE A 166 -9.66 4.40 2.50
C PHE A 166 -11.01 4.43 1.77
N ASN A 167 -12.05 4.91 2.47
CA ASN A 167 -13.40 4.98 1.94
C ASN A 167 -13.67 6.35 1.32
N ASN A 168 -13.56 6.45 0.01
CA ASN A 168 -13.94 7.62 -0.79
C ASN A 168 -15.24 7.41 -1.56
N GLN A 169 -15.89 6.26 -1.43
CA GLN A 169 -17.14 5.85 -2.08
C GLN A 169 -17.09 5.81 -3.61
N VAL A 170 -15.88 5.82 -4.19
CA VAL A 170 -15.69 5.75 -5.65
C VAL A 170 -14.59 4.75 -6.01
N LEU A 171 -14.55 4.30 -7.24
CA LEU A 171 -13.40 3.61 -7.81
C LEU A 171 -12.34 4.66 -8.15
N GLY A 172 -11.57 5.08 -7.11
CA GLY A 172 -10.79 6.29 -7.13
C GLY A 172 -9.75 6.37 -8.24
N MET A 173 -9.00 5.30 -8.52
CA MET A 173 -8.01 5.27 -9.59
C MET A 173 -8.69 5.43 -10.97
N VAL A 174 -9.80 4.73 -11.22
CA VAL A 174 -10.54 4.85 -12.48
C VAL A 174 -11.12 6.27 -12.62
N ARG A 175 -11.67 6.83 -11.55
CA ARG A 175 -12.15 8.22 -11.53
C ARG A 175 -11.04 9.22 -11.81
N GLN A 176 -9.85 9.01 -11.27
CA GLN A 176 -8.67 9.84 -11.53
C GLN A 176 -8.30 9.83 -13.02
N TRP A 177 -8.28 8.67 -13.66
CA TRP A 177 -8.05 8.55 -15.10
C TRP A 177 -9.12 9.28 -15.91
N GLN A 178 -10.39 9.13 -15.54
CA GLN A 178 -11.48 9.84 -16.20
C GLN A 178 -11.37 11.36 -16.01
N THR A 179 -10.85 11.80 -14.86
CA THR A 179 -10.58 13.22 -14.61
C THR A 179 -9.48 13.75 -15.52
N VAL A 180 -8.36 13.04 -15.60
CA VAL A 180 -7.15 13.50 -16.30
C VAL A 180 -7.28 13.38 -17.82
N PHE A 181 -7.77 12.22 -18.30
CA PHE A 181 -7.72 11.91 -19.73
C PHE A 181 -9.06 12.01 -20.45
N TYR A 182 -10.18 11.99 -19.72
CA TYR A 182 -11.51 11.94 -20.33
C TYR A 182 -12.39 13.16 -20.00
N GLY A 183 -11.77 14.29 -19.63
CA GLY A 183 -12.47 15.56 -19.39
C GLY A 183 -13.58 15.46 -18.34
N LYS A 184 -13.35 14.69 -17.28
CA LYS A 184 -14.29 14.46 -16.16
C LYS A 184 -15.62 13.79 -16.59
N ARG A 185 -15.63 13.06 -17.68
CA ARG A 185 -16.78 12.25 -18.11
C ARG A 185 -16.80 10.94 -17.31
N TYR A 186 -17.40 11.01 -16.12
CA TYR A 186 -17.45 9.90 -15.19
C TYR A 186 -18.46 8.84 -15.62
N SER A 187 -18.06 7.58 -15.64
CA SER A 187 -18.91 6.44 -15.94
C SER A 187 -18.53 5.26 -15.07
N SER A 188 -19.50 4.69 -14.38
CA SER A 188 -19.39 3.47 -13.57
C SER A 188 -18.30 3.53 -12.48
N THR A 189 -17.97 4.72 -11.98
CA THR A 189 -16.94 4.92 -10.95
C THR A 189 -17.52 5.23 -9.58
N ASP A 190 -18.83 5.42 -9.48
CA ASP A 190 -19.54 5.64 -8.22
C ASP A 190 -20.53 4.48 -7.99
N PRO A 191 -20.15 3.47 -7.20
CA PRO A 191 -20.98 2.28 -6.99
C PRO A 191 -22.11 2.47 -5.97
N HIS A 192 -22.28 3.67 -5.37
CA HIS A 192 -23.32 4.00 -4.39
C HIS A 192 -23.47 2.98 -3.25
N ARG A 193 -22.35 2.50 -2.70
CA ARG A 193 -22.35 1.51 -1.61
C ARG A 193 -22.88 2.12 -0.31
N LYS A 194 -23.71 1.35 0.40
CA LYS A 194 -24.21 1.70 1.74
C LYS A 194 -23.64 0.76 2.82
N THR A 195 -22.44 0.24 2.60
CA THR A 195 -21.80 -0.71 3.50
C THR A 195 -21.43 -0.04 4.82
N ASN A 196 -21.81 -0.65 5.93
CA ASN A 196 -21.31 -0.28 7.25
C ASN A 196 -20.19 -1.23 7.64
N TYR A 197 -18.95 -0.78 7.52
CA TYR A 197 -17.76 -1.60 7.76
C TYR A 197 -17.60 -1.99 9.21
N VAL A 198 -18.03 -1.14 10.16
CA VAL A 198 -17.99 -1.46 11.61
C VAL A 198 -18.86 -2.65 11.93
N LYS A 199 -20.15 -2.60 11.55
CA LYS A 199 -21.08 -3.70 11.78
C LYS A 199 -20.68 -4.98 11.06
N LEU A 200 -20.06 -4.82 9.88
CA LEU A 200 -19.60 -5.98 9.12
C LEU A 200 -18.39 -6.64 9.79
N ALA A 201 -17.44 -5.86 10.28
CA ALA A 201 -16.32 -6.36 11.06
C ALA A 201 -16.79 -7.09 12.32
N GLU A 202 -17.69 -6.47 13.08
CA GLU A 202 -18.30 -7.07 14.28
C GLU A 202 -19.06 -8.37 13.96
N GLY A 203 -19.79 -8.41 12.85
CA GLY A 203 -20.49 -9.61 12.38
C GLY A 203 -19.56 -10.78 12.05
N PHE A 204 -18.33 -10.52 11.62
CA PHE A 204 -17.29 -11.54 11.48
C PHE A 204 -16.59 -11.90 12.80
N GLY A 205 -16.70 -11.08 13.84
CA GLY A 205 -15.99 -11.22 15.11
C GLY A 205 -14.67 -10.42 15.17
N ALA A 206 -14.45 -9.51 14.22
CA ALA A 206 -13.33 -8.54 14.23
C ALA A 206 -13.75 -7.24 14.94
N LYS A 207 -12.78 -6.38 15.27
CA LYS A 207 -13.08 -5.03 15.72
C LYS A 207 -13.24 -4.08 14.54
N GLY A 208 -14.22 -3.19 14.60
CA GLY A 208 -14.49 -2.18 13.59
C GLY A 208 -14.44 -0.77 14.15
N TYR A 209 -13.83 0.16 13.40
CA TYR A 209 -13.73 1.56 13.75
C TYR A 209 -14.11 2.43 12.55
N HIS A 210 -14.77 3.56 12.82
CA HIS A 210 -15.15 4.56 11.82
C HIS A 210 -14.49 5.88 12.16
N CYS A 211 -13.76 6.47 11.22
CA CYS A 211 -12.95 7.65 11.42
C CYS A 211 -13.21 8.71 10.34
N GLU A 212 -13.45 9.94 10.78
CA GLU A 212 -13.60 11.13 9.94
C GLU A 212 -12.51 12.18 10.23
N THR A 213 -11.79 12.04 11.35
CA THR A 213 -10.72 12.97 11.78
C THR A 213 -9.45 12.21 12.17
N MET A 214 -8.30 12.89 12.14
CA MET A 214 -7.03 12.30 12.58
C MET A 214 -7.03 11.90 14.06
N ALA A 215 -7.73 12.63 14.91
CA ALA A 215 -7.86 12.27 16.33
C ALA A 215 -8.59 10.93 16.52
N GLN A 216 -9.68 10.70 15.78
CA GLN A 216 -10.39 9.41 15.77
C GLN A 216 -9.52 8.29 15.23
N PHE A 217 -8.79 8.56 14.13
CA PHE A 217 -7.89 7.57 13.53
C PHE A 217 -6.78 7.15 14.50
N ARG A 218 -6.11 8.09 15.17
CA ARG A 218 -5.06 7.80 16.17
C ARG A 218 -5.60 6.94 17.31
N ALA A 219 -6.78 7.27 17.83
CA ALA A 219 -7.41 6.49 18.89
C ALA A 219 -7.73 5.06 18.42
N ALA A 220 -8.37 4.92 17.27
CA ALA A 220 -8.70 3.62 16.67
C ALA A 220 -7.44 2.77 16.40
N MET A 221 -6.39 3.38 15.87
CA MET A 221 -5.13 2.70 15.59
C MET A 221 -4.44 2.24 16.89
N ALA A 222 -4.44 3.07 17.93
CA ALA A 222 -3.88 2.71 19.24
C ALA A 222 -4.62 1.51 19.87
N GLU A 223 -5.95 1.46 19.77
CA GLU A 223 -6.73 0.32 20.24
C GLU A 223 -6.50 -0.93 19.36
N ALA A 224 -6.45 -0.77 18.03
CA ALA A 224 -6.20 -1.86 17.11
C ALA A 224 -4.82 -2.51 17.33
N LEU A 225 -3.81 -1.73 17.69
CA LEU A 225 -2.47 -2.23 18.04
C LEU A 225 -2.46 -3.09 19.31
N GLN A 226 -3.42 -2.93 20.21
CA GLN A 226 -3.58 -3.77 21.41
C GLN A 226 -4.46 -4.99 21.16
N ASN A 227 -5.18 -5.06 20.05
CA ASN A 227 -6.05 -6.18 19.74
C ASN A 227 -5.24 -7.41 19.30
N SER A 228 -5.61 -8.58 19.79
CA SER A 228 -5.01 -9.87 19.42
C SER A 228 -5.62 -10.50 18.16
N GLY A 229 -6.76 -10.01 17.70
CA GLY A 229 -7.44 -10.41 16.48
C GLY A 229 -7.44 -9.32 15.41
N PRO A 230 -8.12 -9.56 14.27
CA PRO A 230 -8.19 -8.59 13.20
C PRO A 230 -8.98 -7.33 13.59
N SER A 231 -8.58 -6.19 13.00
CA SER A 231 -9.23 -4.89 13.20
C SER A 231 -9.39 -4.18 11.85
N TRP A 232 -10.57 -3.57 11.63
CA TRP A 232 -10.85 -2.74 10.46
C TRP A 232 -11.03 -1.29 10.86
N ILE A 233 -10.28 -0.39 10.27
CA ILE A 233 -10.34 1.04 10.49
C ILE A 233 -10.80 1.70 9.20
N GLU A 234 -12.07 2.07 9.13
CA GLU A 234 -12.62 2.85 8.04
C GLU A 234 -12.21 4.31 8.17
N CYS A 235 -11.58 4.84 7.16
CA CYS A 235 -11.16 6.24 7.04
C CYS A 235 -11.97 6.91 5.93
N CYS A 236 -12.89 7.81 6.30
CA CYS A 236 -13.69 8.58 5.34
C CYS A 236 -12.84 9.69 4.73
N ILE A 237 -12.52 9.58 3.46
CA ILE A 237 -11.70 10.56 2.73
C ILE A 237 -12.47 11.19 1.59
N ASP A 238 -12.00 12.34 1.11
CA ASP A 238 -12.61 13.04 -0.03
C ASP A 238 -12.46 12.20 -1.31
N LYS A 239 -13.54 12.13 -2.11
CA LYS A 239 -13.57 11.40 -3.39
C LYS A 239 -12.67 12.00 -4.47
N ASP A 240 -12.31 13.27 -4.34
CA ASP A 240 -11.45 13.99 -5.27
C ASP A 240 -10.01 14.14 -4.73
N GLU A 241 -9.65 13.42 -3.65
CA GLU A 241 -8.29 13.35 -3.14
C GLU A 241 -7.35 12.72 -4.18
N LYS A 242 -6.12 13.29 -4.31
CA LYS A 242 -5.17 12.94 -5.38
C LYS A 242 -3.93 12.24 -4.85
#